data_91c7c66ba90a6bed99324b9accece872
#
_entry.id   91c7c66ba90a6bed99324b9accece872
#
_cell.length_a   1.000
_cell.length_b   1.000
_cell.length_c   1.000
_cell.angle_alpha   90.00
_cell.angle_beta   90.00
_cell.angle_gamma   90.00
#
_symmetry.space_group_name_H-M   'P 1'
#
loop_
_entity.id
_entity.type
_entity.pdbx_description
1 polymer ?
#
loop_
_entity_poly.entity_id
_entity_poly.type
_entity_poly.pdbx_seq_one_letter_code
_entity_poly.pdbx_strand_id
1 'polypeptide(L)'
;MRVSEAMTRHCEAVKASDSLRQAAQRMRDKDIGALFVNDDSGQVAGIITDRDITVRAVAEAASADSEVGRYMSRDVISCYEDDDLEQAAQIMEEQQIRRLMVCNHNDEPVGMLAQADIAQALGRAPLTGELLRDISRPSDLHSQQH
;
A
#
# COMPACT_ATOMS: atom_id res chain seq x y z
N MET A 1 14.61 -12.02 7.90
CA MET A 1 13.15 -11.95 8.09
C MET A 1 12.47 -11.91 6.73
N ARG A 2 11.42 -12.67 6.56
CA ARG A 2 10.67 -12.70 5.31
C ARG A 2 9.57 -11.64 5.31
N VAL A 3 9.17 -11.26 4.10
CA VAL A 3 8.04 -10.35 3.91
C VAL A 3 6.80 -10.84 4.64
N SER A 4 6.52 -12.16 4.58
CA SER A 4 5.36 -12.75 5.23
C SER A 4 5.30 -12.51 6.74
N GLU A 5 6.44 -12.26 7.39
CA GLU A 5 6.50 -12.04 8.83
C GLU A 5 6.17 -10.60 9.23
N ALA A 6 6.18 -9.67 8.27
CA ALA A 6 5.95 -8.25 8.54
C ALA A 6 4.70 -7.70 7.85
N MET A 7 4.23 -8.33 6.79
CA MET A 7 3.13 -7.83 5.98
C MET A 7 1.78 -7.87 6.71
N THR A 8 0.83 -7.12 6.18
CA THR A 8 -0.57 -7.23 6.57
C THR A 8 -1.29 -8.12 5.57
N ARG A 9 -1.84 -9.24 6.04
CA ARG A 9 -2.54 -10.18 5.19
C ARG A 9 -3.98 -9.76 4.99
N HIS A 10 -4.33 -9.40 3.79
CA HIS A 10 -5.70 -9.23 3.34
C HIS A 10 -5.77 -9.13 1.83
N CYS A 11 -6.92 -9.47 1.27
CA CYS A 11 -7.20 -9.28 -0.15
C CYS A 11 -8.41 -8.37 -0.33
N GLU A 12 -8.63 -7.45 0.62
CA GLU A 12 -9.75 -6.51 0.55
C GLU A 12 -9.59 -5.59 -0.64
N ALA A 13 -10.61 -5.53 -1.47
CA ALA A 13 -10.58 -4.80 -2.72
C ALA A 13 -11.90 -4.08 -2.99
N VAL A 14 -11.79 -3.04 -3.80
CA VAL A 14 -12.95 -2.37 -4.40
C VAL A 14 -12.73 -2.35 -5.90
N LYS A 15 -13.78 -2.05 -6.65
CA LYS A 15 -13.67 -1.87 -8.09
C LYS A 15 -13.29 -0.43 -8.41
N ALA A 16 -12.60 -0.22 -9.51
CA ALA A 16 -12.26 1.13 -9.96
C ALA A 16 -13.51 2.01 -10.16
N SER A 17 -14.63 1.39 -10.50
CA SER A 17 -15.91 2.08 -10.68
C SER A 17 -16.68 2.32 -9.37
N ASP A 18 -16.23 1.76 -8.26
CA ASP A 18 -16.85 2.02 -6.96
C ASP A 18 -16.58 3.46 -6.52
N SER A 19 -17.44 3.96 -5.64
CA SER A 19 -17.30 5.32 -5.14
C SER A 19 -16.25 5.44 -4.03
N LEU A 20 -15.73 6.64 -3.86
CA LEU A 20 -14.85 6.93 -2.72
C LEU A 20 -15.53 6.62 -1.39
N ARG A 21 -16.85 6.86 -1.30
CA ARG A 21 -17.62 6.52 -0.11
C ARG A 21 -17.55 5.02 0.19
N GLN A 22 -17.73 4.18 -0.83
CA GLN A 22 -17.66 2.73 -0.67
C GLN A 22 -16.28 2.29 -0.21
N ALA A 23 -15.22 2.89 -0.77
CA ALA A 23 -13.86 2.61 -0.34
C ALA A 23 -13.64 3.02 1.12
N ALA A 24 -14.08 4.22 1.50
CA ALA A 24 -13.95 4.72 2.87
C ALA A 24 -14.72 3.84 3.86
N GLN A 25 -15.93 3.41 3.50
CA GLN A 25 -16.71 2.51 4.34
C GLN A 25 -16.03 1.16 4.53
N ARG A 26 -15.44 0.62 3.48
CA ARG A 26 -14.70 -0.64 3.55
C ARG A 26 -13.50 -0.51 4.48
N MET A 27 -12.76 0.59 4.35
CA MET A 27 -11.62 0.86 5.22
C MET A 27 -12.04 0.95 6.68
N ARG A 28 -13.14 1.64 6.95
CA ARG A 28 -13.67 1.78 8.30
C ARG A 28 -14.11 0.43 8.87
N ASP A 29 -14.87 -0.33 8.10
CA ASP A 29 -15.48 -1.57 8.57
C ASP A 29 -14.44 -2.67 8.78
N LYS A 30 -13.38 -2.66 8.00
CA LYS A 30 -12.30 -3.64 8.10
C LYS A 30 -11.08 -3.14 8.88
N ASP A 31 -11.11 -1.88 9.31
CA ASP A 31 -10.01 -1.24 10.03
C ASP A 31 -8.67 -1.35 9.28
N ILE A 32 -8.71 -0.98 8.00
CA ILE A 32 -7.54 -0.98 7.13
C ILE A 32 -7.42 0.35 6.41
N GLY A 33 -6.20 0.77 6.11
CA GLY A 33 -5.93 2.05 5.47
C GLY A 33 -5.65 1.96 3.97
N ALA A 34 -5.71 0.77 3.39
CA ALA A 34 -5.41 0.57 1.98
C ALA A 34 -6.25 -0.57 1.42
N LEU A 35 -6.66 -0.42 0.16
CA LEU A 35 -7.44 -1.43 -0.56
C LEU A 35 -6.82 -1.66 -1.92
N PHE A 36 -6.86 -2.90 -2.38
CA PHE A 36 -6.63 -3.18 -3.79
C PHE A 36 -7.79 -2.61 -4.61
N VAL A 37 -7.48 -2.14 -5.79
CA VAL A 37 -8.49 -1.66 -6.73
C VAL A 37 -8.45 -2.56 -7.96
N ASN A 38 -9.56 -3.20 -8.25
CA ASN A 38 -9.66 -4.13 -9.37
C ASN A 38 -10.31 -3.46 -10.57
N ASP A 39 -9.84 -3.84 -11.76
CA ASP A 39 -10.48 -3.45 -13.01
C ASP A 39 -11.68 -4.37 -13.30
N ASP A 40 -12.31 -4.17 -14.45
CA ASP A 40 -13.49 -4.94 -14.85
C ASP A 40 -13.19 -6.42 -15.07
N SER A 41 -11.94 -6.79 -15.30
CA SER A 41 -11.54 -8.19 -15.44
C SER A 41 -11.25 -8.87 -14.10
N GLY A 42 -11.30 -8.12 -13.01
CA GLY A 42 -10.99 -8.63 -11.67
C GLY A 42 -9.51 -8.62 -11.33
N GLN A 43 -8.68 -8.02 -12.18
CA GLN A 43 -7.24 -7.89 -11.91
C GLN A 43 -6.95 -6.60 -11.17
N VAL A 44 -5.91 -6.62 -10.36
CA VAL A 44 -5.48 -5.44 -9.62
C VAL A 44 -4.97 -4.39 -10.59
N ALA A 45 -5.63 -3.24 -10.60
CA ALA A 45 -5.28 -2.09 -11.43
C ALA A 45 -4.59 -0.98 -10.61
N GLY A 46 -4.72 -1.00 -9.29
CA GLY A 46 -4.16 0.03 -8.45
C GLY A 46 -4.36 -0.25 -6.97
N ILE A 47 -3.98 0.72 -6.17
CA ILE A 47 -4.17 0.74 -4.72
C ILE A 47 -4.76 2.09 -4.36
N ILE A 48 -5.76 2.11 -3.49
CA ILE A 48 -6.31 3.34 -2.91
C ILE A 48 -6.07 3.32 -1.40
N THR A 49 -5.60 4.44 -0.86
CA THR A 49 -5.33 4.56 0.56
C THR A 49 -6.22 5.66 1.17
N ASP A 50 -6.34 5.62 2.49
CA ASP A 50 -7.01 6.68 3.26
C ASP A 50 -6.34 8.04 3.01
N ARG A 51 -5.01 8.05 2.87
CA ARG A 51 -4.28 9.26 2.54
C ARG A 51 -4.64 9.79 1.15
N ASP A 52 -4.77 8.91 0.15
CA ASP A 52 -5.20 9.30 -1.19
C ASP A 52 -6.56 9.99 -1.16
N ILE A 53 -7.49 9.43 -0.41
CA ILE A 53 -8.84 10.00 -0.29
C ILE A 53 -8.76 11.39 0.35
N THR A 54 -8.00 11.54 1.42
CA THR A 54 -7.90 12.81 2.14
C THR A 54 -7.13 13.86 1.34
N VAL A 55 -5.95 13.51 0.85
CA VAL A 55 -5.02 14.49 0.28
C VAL A 55 -5.32 14.79 -1.18
N ARG A 56 -5.83 13.83 -1.92
CA ARG A 56 -6.09 13.99 -3.34
C ARG A 56 -7.56 14.28 -3.64
N ALA A 57 -8.47 13.59 -2.99
CA ALA A 57 -9.89 13.75 -3.27
C ALA A 57 -10.55 14.85 -2.43
N VAL A 58 -10.47 14.75 -1.11
CA VAL A 58 -11.11 15.72 -0.21
C VAL A 58 -10.50 17.12 -0.39
N ALA A 59 -9.17 17.18 -0.54
CA ALA A 59 -8.49 18.47 -0.68
C ALA A 59 -8.92 19.23 -1.94
N GLU A 60 -9.32 18.55 -3.00
CA GLU A 60 -9.83 19.20 -4.21
C GLU A 60 -11.37 19.31 -4.25
N ALA A 61 -12.01 19.01 -3.13
CA ALA A 61 -13.47 19.06 -2.99
C ALA A 61 -14.20 18.07 -3.91
N ALA A 62 -13.60 16.90 -4.16
CA ALA A 62 -14.25 15.87 -4.95
C ALA A 62 -15.48 15.33 -4.22
N SER A 63 -16.50 14.97 -4.99
CA SER A 63 -17.68 14.32 -4.45
C SER A 63 -17.32 12.93 -3.91
N ALA A 64 -17.95 12.54 -2.81
CA ALA A 64 -17.82 11.18 -2.27
C ALA A 64 -18.34 10.12 -3.25
N ASP A 65 -19.12 10.52 -4.25
CA ASP A 65 -19.60 9.63 -5.30
C ASP A 65 -18.64 9.50 -6.49
N SER A 66 -17.51 10.21 -6.45
CA SER A 66 -16.46 10.09 -7.48
C SER A 66 -15.91 8.67 -7.49
N GLU A 67 -15.49 8.21 -8.66
CA GLU A 67 -14.95 6.87 -8.81
C GLU A 67 -13.54 6.74 -8.21
N VAL A 68 -13.31 5.63 -7.50
CA VAL A 68 -12.02 5.28 -6.91
C VAL A 68 -10.90 5.32 -7.95
N GLY A 69 -11.18 4.87 -9.17
CA GLY A 69 -10.20 4.80 -10.25
C GLY A 69 -9.56 6.14 -10.60
N ARG A 70 -10.20 7.27 -10.26
CA ARG A 70 -9.64 8.59 -10.51
C ARG A 70 -8.58 8.99 -9.50
N TYR A 71 -8.58 8.36 -8.32
CA TYR A 71 -7.72 8.77 -7.20
C TYR A 71 -6.77 7.68 -6.74
N MET A 72 -6.86 6.49 -7.29
CA MET A 72 -5.97 5.39 -6.95
C MET A 72 -4.56 5.63 -7.48
N SER A 73 -3.57 5.01 -6.85
CA SER A 73 -2.23 4.90 -7.41
C SER A 73 -2.21 3.72 -8.38
N ARG A 74 -1.67 3.94 -9.58
CA ARG A 74 -1.58 2.90 -10.61
C ARG A 74 -0.23 2.20 -10.61
N ASP A 75 0.74 2.72 -9.88
CA ASP A 75 2.08 2.16 -9.82
C ASP A 75 2.14 1.06 -8.77
N VAL A 76 1.54 -0.09 -9.10
CA VAL A 76 1.53 -1.23 -8.21
C VAL A 76 2.75 -2.08 -8.48
N ILE A 77 3.66 -2.09 -7.53
CA ILE A 77 4.88 -2.91 -7.55
C ILE A 77 4.67 -4.05 -6.57
N SER A 78 5.08 -5.25 -6.96
CA SER A 78 4.85 -6.42 -6.13
C SER A 78 6.16 -7.06 -5.68
N CYS A 79 6.04 -7.83 -4.61
CA CYS A 79 7.07 -8.76 -4.15
C CYS A 79 6.39 -10.06 -3.76
N TYR A 80 7.19 -11.08 -3.47
CA TYR A 80 6.68 -12.37 -3.01
C TYR A 80 6.73 -12.48 -1.50
N GLU A 81 5.81 -13.24 -0.93
CA GLU A 81 5.70 -13.37 0.53
C GLU A 81 6.94 -14.00 1.18
N ASP A 82 7.70 -14.79 0.43
CA ASP A 82 8.93 -15.43 0.92
C ASP A 82 10.20 -14.63 0.57
N ASP A 83 10.07 -13.46 -0.06
CA ASP A 83 11.20 -12.58 -0.29
C ASP A 83 11.76 -12.07 1.04
N ASP A 84 13.02 -11.68 1.01
CA ASP A 84 13.69 -11.06 2.14
C ASP A 84 13.12 -9.67 2.41
N LEU A 85 12.83 -9.37 3.67
CA LEU A 85 12.29 -8.07 4.04
C LEU A 85 13.21 -6.92 3.66
N GLU A 86 14.53 -7.14 3.76
CA GLU A 86 15.51 -6.13 3.37
C GLU A 86 15.47 -5.82 1.88
N GLN A 87 15.25 -6.84 1.05
CA GLN A 87 15.09 -6.65 -0.40
C GLN A 87 13.84 -5.87 -0.72
N ALA A 88 12.74 -6.15 -0.02
CA ALA A 88 11.50 -5.43 -0.20
C ALA A 88 11.65 -3.95 0.21
N ALA A 89 12.33 -3.70 1.31
CA ALA A 89 12.63 -2.34 1.77
C ALA A 89 13.44 -1.58 0.73
N GLN A 90 14.41 -2.25 0.12
CA GLN A 90 15.24 -1.65 -0.91
C GLN A 90 14.41 -1.30 -2.16
N ILE A 91 13.48 -2.14 -2.55
CA ILE A 91 12.57 -1.85 -3.67
C ILE A 91 11.75 -0.60 -3.38
N MET A 92 11.22 -0.47 -2.17
CA MET A 92 10.46 0.72 -1.78
C MET A 92 11.30 1.98 -1.88
N GLU A 93 12.54 1.92 -1.45
CA GLU A 93 13.44 3.05 -1.52
C GLU A 93 13.80 3.41 -2.96
N GLU A 94 14.18 2.43 -3.75
CA GLU A 94 14.56 2.65 -5.15
C GLU A 94 13.40 3.16 -6.00
N GLN A 95 12.20 2.63 -5.79
CA GLN A 95 11.00 3.01 -6.54
C GLN A 95 10.29 4.21 -5.91
N GLN A 96 10.74 4.64 -4.74
CA GLN A 96 10.16 5.77 -4.02
C GLN A 96 8.67 5.58 -3.75
N ILE A 97 8.32 4.38 -3.27
CA ILE A 97 6.95 4.00 -2.93
C ILE A 97 6.89 3.53 -1.48
N ARG A 98 5.71 3.59 -0.91
CA ARG A 98 5.48 3.28 0.51
C ARG A 98 4.79 1.95 0.76
N ARG A 99 4.34 1.29 -0.30
CA ARG A 99 3.63 0.01 -0.19
C ARG A 99 3.98 -0.87 -1.37
N LEU A 100 4.02 -2.17 -1.08
CA LEU A 100 4.16 -3.21 -2.10
C LEU A 100 2.96 -4.14 -1.99
N MET A 101 2.48 -4.61 -3.13
CA MET A 101 1.56 -5.74 -3.17
C MET A 101 2.38 -7.00 -2.91
N VAL A 102 1.91 -7.85 -2.02
CA VAL A 102 2.57 -9.12 -1.73
C VAL A 102 1.80 -10.23 -2.41
N CYS A 103 2.50 -11.04 -3.17
CA CYS A 103 1.92 -12.16 -3.92
C CYS A 103 2.50 -13.49 -3.44
N ASN A 104 1.74 -14.55 -3.67
CA ASN A 104 2.28 -15.92 -3.58
C ASN A 104 2.93 -16.28 -4.93
N HIS A 105 3.47 -17.50 -5.04
CA HIS A 105 4.16 -17.94 -6.26
C HIS A 105 3.21 -18.28 -7.42
N ASN A 106 1.91 -18.20 -7.21
CA ASN A 106 0.91 -18.25 -8.28
C ASN A 106 0.53 -16.85 -8.75
N ASP A 107 1.29 -15.82 -8.33
CA ASP A 107 1.06 -14.41 -8.63
C ASP A 107 -0.31 -13.89 -8.14
N GLU A 108 -0.83 -14.52 -7.09
CA GLU A 108 -2.06 -14.07 -6.46
C GLU A 108 -1.76 -13.13 -5.31
N PRO A 109 -2.48 -12.00 -5.20
CA PRO A 109 -2.29 -11.09 -4.06
C PRO A 109 -2.68 -11.76 -2.75
N VAL A 110 -1.80 -11.68 -1.76
CA VAL A 110 -2.06 -12.23 -0.41
C VAL A 110 -2.01 -11.17 0.68
N GLY A 111 -1.58 -9.96 0.35
CA GLY A 111 -1.53 -8.87 1.31
C GLY A 111 -0.74 -7.69 0.79
N MET A 112 -0.42 -6.80 1.72
CA MET A 112 0.37 -5.60 1.46
C MET A 112 1.48 -5.46 2.47
N LEU A 113 2.59 -4.90 2.02
CA LEU A 113 3.70 -4.54 2.89
C LEU A 113 3.86 -3.03 2.83
N ALA A 114 3.66 -2.37 3.96
CA ALA A 114 3.83 -0.93 4.07
C ALA A 114 5.16 -0.58 4.72
N GLN A 115 5.64 0.62 4.46
CA GLN A 115 6.83 1.14 5.12
C GLN A 115 6.70 1.06 6.65
N ALA A 116 5.51 1.36 7.16
CA ALA A 116 5.23 1.27 8.60
C ALA A 116 5.36 -0.16 9.13
N ASP A 117 4.96 -1.16 8.34
CA ASP A 117 5.09 -2.57 8.73
C ASP A 117 6.56 -2.96 8.87
N ILE A 118 7.40 -2.48 7.97
CA ILE A 118 8.83 -2.75 8.01
C ILE A 118 9.45 -2.10 9.25
N ALA A 119 9.13 -0.84 9.50
CA ALA A 119 9.65 -0.12 10.68
C ALA A 119 9.24 -0.83 11.97
N GLN A 120 8.02 -1.31 12.05
CA GLN A 120 7.53 -2.03 13.23
C GLN A 120 8.24 -3.38 13.40
N ALA A 121 8.40 -4.12 12.32
CA ALA A 121 9.07 -5.41 12.34
C ALA A 121 10.54 -5.28 12.75
N LEU A 122 11.23 -4.30 12.18
CA LEU A 122 12.64 -4.04 12.51
C LEU A 122 12.80 -3.49 13.93
N GLY A 123 11.81 -2.81 14.46
CA GLY A 123 11.83 -2.34 15.85
C GLY A 123 11.79 -3.47 16.88
N ARG A 124 11.49 -4.71 16.45
CA ARG A 124 11.45 -5.89 17.31
C ARG A 124 12.69 -6.77 17.20
N ALA A 125 13.56 -6.46 16.26
CA ALA A 125 14.74 -7.26 15.95
C ALA A 125 16.01 -6.46 16.17
N PRO A 126 17.20 -7.10 16.29
CA PRO A 126 18.48 -6.37 16.28
C PRO A 126 18.57 -5.60 14.98
N LEU A 127 18.73 -4.28 15.06
CA LEU A 127 18.65 -3.41 13.90
C LEU A 127 20.02 -2.93 13.45
N THR A 128 20.16 -2.82 12.14
CA THR A 128 21.12 -1.87 11.60
C THR A 128 20.41 -0.53 11.54
N GLY A 129 20.89 0.46 12.29
CA GLY A 129 20.29 1.78 12.30
C GLY A 129 20.25 2.44 10.94
N GLU A 130 21.10 1.99 10.03
CA GLU A 130 21.17 2.45 8.65
C GLU A 130 19.90 2.07 7.87
N LEU A 131 19.48 0.82 7.93
CA LEU A 131 18.27 0.38 7.21
C LEU A 131 17.04 1.13 7.71
N LEU A 132 16.90 1.28 9.02
CA LEU A 132 15.78 2.00 9.59
C LEU A 132 15.77 3.48 9.14
N ARG A 133 16.91 4.12 9.07
CA ARG A 133 16.99 5.49 8.59
C ARG A 133 16.61 5.63 7.14
N ASP A 134 17.06 4.70 6.31
CA ASP A 134 16.77 4.73 4.88
C ASP A 134 15.26 4.54 4.61
N ILE A 135 14.60 3.68 5.37
CA ILE A 135 13.18 3.40 5.21
C ILE A 135 12.33 4.53 5.77
N SER A 136 12.65 5.02 6.96
CA SER A 136 11.81 5.98 7.67
C SER A 136 12.13 7.44 7.35
N ARG A 137 13.24 7.71 6.68
CA ARG A 137 13.62 9.06 6.34
C ARG A 137 12.57 9.68 5.42
N PRO A 138 11.94 10.79 5.82
CA PRO A 138 11.01 11.45 4.92
C PRO A 138 11.78 12.00 3.73
N SER A 139 11.32 11.70 2.56
CA SER A 139 11.73 12.40 1.36
C SER A 139 10.79 13.57 1.23
N ASP A 140 11.32 14.77 1.02
CA ASP A 140 10.48 15.94 0.81
C ASP A 140 9.53 15.74 -0.37
N LEU A 141 9.92 14.92 -1.31
CA LEU A 141 9.07 14.58 -2.45
C LEU A 141 8.00 13.57 -2.06
N HIS A 142 8.35 12.59 -1.23
CA HIS A 142 7.43 11.50 -0.94
C HIS A 142 6.43 11.82 0.12
N SER A 143 6.78 12.63 1.08
CA SER A 143 5.85 13.05 2.12
C SER A 143 4.69 13.83 1.54
N GLN A 144 4.83 14.34 0.33
CA GLN A 144 3.81 15.13 -0.35
C GLN A 144 2.98 14.32 -1.33
N GLN A 145 3.47 13.15 -1.69
CA GLN A 145 2.91 12.40 -2.80
C GLN A 145 1.96 11.31 -2.43
N HIS A 146 1.56 11.27 -1.48
CA HIS A 146 0.68 10.25 -1.35
C HIS A 146 -0.06 10.28 -0.44
#